data_c60a3501e910186f1f4d58e0994d656c
#
_entry.id   c60a3501e910186f1f4d58e0994d656c
#
_cell.length_a   1.000
_cell.length_b   1.000
_cell.length_c   1.000
_cell.angle_alpha   90.00
_cell.angle_beta   90.00
_cell.angle_gamma   90.00
#
_symmetry.space_group_name_H-M   'P 1'
#
loop_
_entity.id
_entity.type
_entity.pdbx_description
1 polymer ?
#
loop_
_entity_poly.entity_id
_entity_poly.type
_entity_poly.pdbx_seq_one_letter_code
_entity_poly.pdbx_strand_id
1 'polypeptide(L)'
;MLAGIHSAHTHGIAGNRFFPGTLSFDDPAVADEAIVPNFATFKGPVDGGNVVDNRFDWSFFRLLTPTLGFDVASAWVHRNWGNSLRSGSDVISLGLKGEVYRNDLHEMLVSARLGWGIGHSGAQGISANAPDLLQPGIFFGKGFGDLPDELAWLRPFGITGAVTLDHPMTGGR
;
A
#
# COMPACT_ATOMS: atom_id res chain seq x y z
N MET A 1 -5.50 -31.38 24.11
CA MET A 1 -4.72 -30.66 23.07
C MET A 1 -5.45 -29.34 22.82
N LEU A 2 -5.03 -28.26 23.48
CA LEU A 2 -5.62 -26.93 23.29
C LEU A 2 -4.93 -26.32 22.05
N ALA A 3 -5.70 -26.15 20.97
CA ALA A 3 -5.27 -25.39 19.83
C ALA A 3 -5.04 -23.94 20.29
N GLY A 4 -3.80 -23.49 20.22
CA GLY A 4 -3.45 -22.09 20.50
C GLY A 4 -4.21 -21.19 19.54
N ILE A 5 -5.03 -20.31 20.07
CA ILE A 5 -5.66 -19.22 19.32
C ILE A 5 -4.50 -18.28 18.96
N HIS A 6 -3.98 -18.41 17.75
CA HIS A 6 -3.13 -17.38 17.18
C HIS A 6 -4.03 -16.17 16.96
N SER A 7 -3.85 -15.13 17.76
CA SER A 7 -4.48 -13.84 17.49
C SER A 7 -3.97 -13.34 16.14
N ALA A 8 -4.83 -13.35 15.13
CA ALA A 8 -4.56 -12.66 13.89
C ALA A 8 -4.51 -11.16 14.21
N HIS A 9 -3.32 -10.58 14.20
CA HIS A 9 -3.16 -9.13 14.28
C HIS A 9 -3.58 -8.56 12.92
N THR A 10 -4.75 -7.94 12.89
CA THR A 10 -5.37 -7.43 11.65
C THR A 10 -4.83 -6.07 11.22
N HIS A 11 -3.85 -5.50 11.91
CA HIS A 11 -3.23 -4.20 11.60
C HIS A 11 -1.79 -4.17 12.10
N GLY A 12 -1.01 -3.18 11.64
CA GLY A 12 0.38 -2.94 11.99
C GLY A 12 0.63 -2.72 13.49
N ILE A 13 0.48 -3.76 14.31
CA ILE A 13 0.76 -3.71 15.74
C ILE A 13 2.06 -4.44 16.01
N ALA A 14 2.98 -3.79 16.73
CA ALA A 14 4.12 -4.43 17.36
C ALA A 14 4.18 -4.01 18.82
N GLY A 15 4.14 -5.00 19.75
CA GLY A 15 3.98 -4.74 21.17
C GLY A 15 2.68 -3.99 21.47
N ASN A 16 2.80 -2.81 22.06
CA ASN A 16 1.66 -1.93 22.37
C ASN A 16 1.44 -0.82 21.32
N ARG A 17 2.21 -0.83 20.23
CA ARG A 17 2.17 0.23 19.23
C ARG A 17 1.39 -0.18 18.00
N PHE A 18 0.47 0.70 17.59
CA PHE A 18 -0.24 0.63 16.33
C PHE A 18 0.44 1.52 15.27
N PHE A 19 0.67 0.98 14.08
CA PHE A 19 1.24 1.67 12.93
C PHE A 19 0.19 1.71 11.83
N PRO A 20 -0.57 2.80 11.70
CA PRO A 20 -1.60 2.90 10.68
C PRO A 20 -1.00 3.04 9.28
N GLY A 21 -1.69 2.52 8.29
CA GLY A 21 -1.52 2.94 6.91
C GLY A 21 -1.95 4.40 6.74
N THR A 22 -1.48 5.02 5.68
CA THR A 22 -1.82 6.39 5.30
C THR A 22 -2.39 6.44 3.88
N LEU A 23 -2.83 7.61 3.42
CA LEU A 23 -3.23 7.79 2.03
C LEU A 23 -2.07 7.63 1.03
N SER A 24 -0.83 7.72 1.50
CA SER A 24 0.36 7.70 0.65
C SER A 24 1.10 6.37 0.65
N PHE A 25 0.95 5.57 1.69
CA PHE A 25 1.58 4.25 1.80
C PHE A 25 0.79 3.35 2.76
N ASP A 26 0.89 2.06 2.51
CA ASP A 26 0.30 0.99 3.32
C ASP A 26 1.00 0.84 4.68
N ASP A 27 0.34 0.22 5.65
CA ASP A 27 0.95 -0.07 6.94
C ASP A 27 2.06 -1.15 6.81
N PRO A 28 2.94 -1.31 7.81
CA PRO A 28 3.99 -2.32 7.76
C PRO A 28 3.48 -3.75 8.03
N ALA A 29 2.23 -3.96 8.40
CA ALA A 29 1.72 -5.30 8.71
C ALA A 29 1.39 -6.12 7.46
N VAL A 30 1.18 -7.40 7.69
CA VAL A 30 0.67 -8.37 6.72
C VAL A 30 -0.61 -8.94 7.30
N ALA A 31 -1.77 -8.61 6.74
CA ALA A 31 -3.08 -8.95 7.28
C ALA A 31 -4.09 -9.25 6.16
N ASP A 32 -5.15 -10.02 6.47
CA ASP A 32 -6.29 -10.12 5.58
C ASP A 32 -7.04 -8.79 5.58
N GLU A 33 -7.12 -8.13 4.44
CA GLU A 33 -7.74 -6.81 4.32
C GLU A 33 -8.46 -6.65 2.98
N ALA A 34 -9.56 -5.90 3.00
CA ALA A 34 -10.26 -5.47 1.80
C ALA A 34 -10.62 -3.99 1.91
N ILE A 35 -10.15 -3.20 0.97
CA ILE A 35 -10.49 -1.78 0.84
C ILE A 35 -11.39 -1.65 -0.39
N VAL A 36 -12.69 -1.36 -0.18
CA VAL A 36 -13.67 -1.27 -1.27
C VAL A 36 -14.81 -0.32 -0.88
N PRO A 37 -15.12 0.69 -1.64
CA PRO A 37 -14.23 1.50 -2.47
C PRO A 37 -13.57 2.61 -1.63
N ASN A 38 -12.35 2.99 -1.98
CA ASN A 38 -11.78 4.27 -1.54
C ASN A 38 -12.02 5.29 -2.66
N PHE A 39 -12.64 6.41 -2.33
CA PHE A 39 -12.92 7.47 -3.30
C PHE A 39 -11.95 8.64 -3.14
N ALA A 40 -11.31 9.03 -4.24
CA ALA A 40 -10.42 10.18 -4.28
C ALA A 40 -10.66 11.03 -5.53
N THR A 41 -10.47 12.34 -5.40
CA THR A 41 -10.48 13.30 -6.51
C THR A 41 -9.12 13.97 -6.59
N PHE A 42 -8.46 13.85 -7.73
CA PHE A 42 -7.21 14.51 -8.04
C PHE A 42 -7.44 15.59 -9.09
N LYS A 43 -6.82 16.76 -8.88
CA LYS A 43 -6.81 17.85 -9.86
C LYS A 43 -5.36 18.25 -10.11
N GLY A 44 -4.99 18.35 -11.37
CA GLY A 44 -3.62 18.73 -11.72
C GLY A 44 -3.53 19.36 -13.10
N PRO A 45 -2.46 20.13 -13.34
CA PRO A 45 -2.14 20.63 -14.66
C PRO A 45 -1.66 19.48 -15.55
N VAL A 46 -2.05 19.50 -16.81
CA VAL A 46 -1.53 18.66 -17.88
C VAL A 46 -1.31 19.52 -19.10
N ASP A 47 -0.53 19.02 -20.05
CA ASP A 47 -0.37 19.72 -21.33
C ASP A 47 -1.74 19.94 -22.00
N GLY A 48 -2.08 21.21 -22.20
CA GLY A 48 -3.37 21.60 -22.78
C GLY A 48 -4.50 21.89 -21.79
N GLY A 49 -4.23 21.97 -20.47
CA GLY A 49 -5.25 22.37 -19.49
C GLY A 49 -5.14 21.70 -18.11
N ASN A 50 -6.29 21.56 -17.45
CA ASN A 50 -6.40 20.84 -16.17
C ASN A 50 -7.12 19.51 -16.38
N VAL A 51 -6.67 18.50 -15.69
CA VAL A 51 -7.36 17.22 -15.57
C VAL A 51 -8.01 17.09 -14.18
N VAL A 52 -9.17 16.48 -14.13
CA VAL A 52 -9.83 16.07 -12.89
C VAL A 52 -10.08 14.58 -12.99
N ASP A 53 -9.44 13.82 -12.12
CA ASP A 53 -9.63 12.38 -11.97
C ASP A 53 -10.45 12.09 -10.73
N ASN A 54 -11.60 11.47 -10.89
CA ASN A 54 -12.35 10.85 -9.82
C ASN A 54 -12.04 9.35 -9.84
N ARG A 55 -11.45 8.86 -8.76
CA ARG A 55 -10.98 7.48 -8.64
C ARG A 55 -11.80 6.72 -7.61
N PHE A 56 -12.11 5.49 -7.93
CA PHE A 56 -12.67 4.49 -7.02
C PHE A 56 -11.63 3.37 -6.92
N ASP A 57 -10.74 3.50 -5.93
CA ASP A 57 -9.69 2.51 -5.70
C ASP A 57 -10.24 1.33 -4.92
N TRP A 58 -9.74 0.14 -5.24
CA TRP A 58 -10.02 -1.09 -4.51
C TRP A 58 -8.76 -1.93 -4.39
N SER A 59 -8.64 -2.62 -3.27
CA SER A 59 -7.58 -3.58 -3.04
C SER A 59 -8.05 -4.72 -2.15
N PHE A 60 -7.48 -5.90 -2.38
CA PHE A 60 -7.66 -7.09 -1.56
C PHE A 60 -6.29 -7.62 -1.20
N PHE A 61 -6.07 -7.83 0.08
CA PHE A 61 -4.89 -8.47 0.61
C PHE A 61 -5.29 -9.78 1.30
N ARG A 62 -4.60 -10.87 1.01
CA ARG A 62 -4.87 -12.18 1.58
C ARG A 62 -3.61 -12.81 2.12
N LEU A 63 -3.64 -13.27 3.36
CA LEU A 63 -2.58 -14.05 3.98
C LEU A 63 -2.43 -15.42 3.29
N LEU A 64 -1.20 -15.76 2.96
CA LEU A 64 -0.75 -17.10 2.55
C LEU A 64 -0.17 -17.86 3.74
N THR A 65 0.51 -17.14 4.63
CA THR A 65 1.04 -17.60 5.91
C THR A 65 0.86 -16.48 6.94
N PRO A 66 1.10 -16.69 8.24
CA PRO A 66 1.00 -15.63 9.23
C PRO A 66 1.86 -14.38 8.96
N THR A 67 2.90 -14.49 8.13
CA THR A 67 3.88 -13.42 7.86
C THR A 67 4.05 -13.09 6.38
N LEU A 68 3.31 -13.75 5.50
CA LEU A 68 3.38 -13.54 4.05
C LEU A 68 1.98 -13.49 3.48
N GLY A 69 1.70 -12.54 2.63
CA GLY A 69 0.44 -12.44 1.91
C GLY A 69 0.64 -11.91 0.49
N PHE A 70 -0.42 -12.01 -0.29
CA PHE A 70 -0.49 -11.42 -1.61
C PHE A 70 -1.58 -10.36 -1.67
N ASP A 71 -1.42 -9.40 -2.56
CA ASP A 71 -2.42 -8.38 -2.82
C ASP A 71 -2.75 -8.27 -4.32
N VAL A 72 -3.96 -7.82 -4.57
CA VAL A 72 -4.43 -7.36 -5.87
C VAL A 72 -5.15 -6.03 -5.70
N ALA A 73 -4.81 -5.07 -6.56
CA ALA A 73 -5.38 -3.74 -6.52
C ALA A 73 -5.59 -3.17 -7.91
N SER A 74 -6.58 -2.29 -8.05
CA SER A 74 -6.79 -1.45 -9.22
C SER A 74 -7.72 -0.30 -8.85
N ALA A 75 -8.12 0.50 -9.83
CA ALA A 75 -9.11 1.56 -9.67
C ALA A 75 -10.04 1.62 -10.87
N TRP A 76 -11.21 2.19 -10.65
CA TRP A 76 -12.03 2.72 -11.73
C TRP A 76 -11.86 4.24 -11.76
N VAL A 77 -11.50 4.81 -12.91
CA VAL A 77 -11.17 6.22 -13.06
C VAL A 77 -12.17 6.89 -13.99
N HIS A 78 -12.72 8.02 -13.56
CA HIS A 78 -13.44 8.98 -14.39
C HIS A 78 -12.56 10.20 -14.56
N ARG A 79 -11.96 10.32 -15.74
CA ARG A 79 -11.07 11.42 -16.13
C ARG A 79 -11.82 12.47 -16.92
N ASN A 80 -11.84 13.70 -16.42
CA ASN A 80 -12.32 14.86 -17.14
C ASN A 80 -11.12 15.71 -17.59
N TRP A 81 -10.95 15.81 -18.91
CA TRP A 81 -9.92 16.61 -19.52
C TRP A 81 -10.56 17.63 -20.46
N GLY A 82 -10.69 18.87 -19.99
CA GLY A 82 -11.41 19.93 -20.71
C GLY A 82 -12.88 19.54 -20.91
N ASN A 83 -13.29 19.35 -22.18
CA ASN A 83 -14.65 18.95 -22.54
C ASN A 83 -14.81 17.45 -22.81
N SER A 84 -13.78 16.64 -22.51
CA SER A 84 -13.80 15.20 -22.73
C SER A 84 -13.88 14.45 -21.43
N LEU A 85 -14.93 13.67 -21.23
CA LEU A 85 -15.06 12.72 -20.12
C LEU A 85 -14.70 11.32 -20.62
N ARG A 86 -13.78 10.67 -19.96
CA ARG A 86 -13.38 9.28 -20.23
C ARG A 86 -13.39 8.47 -18.96
N SER A 87 -13.72 7.20 -19.08
CA SER A 87 -13.76 6.29 -17.94
C SER A 87 -13.13 4.96 -18.30
N GLY A 88 -12.55 4.31 -17.32
CA GLY A 88 -11.97 2.99 -17.49
C GLY A 88 -11.27 2.47 -16.25
N SER A 89 -10.86 1.20 -16.33
CA SER A 89 -10.02 0.58 -15.29
C SER A 89 -8.60 1.12 -15.38
N ASP A 90 -8.00 1.34 -14.21
CA ASP A 90 -6.56 1.57 -14.09
C ASP A 90 -5.79 0.25 -14.23
N VAL A 91 -4.47 0.31 -14.23
CA VAL A 91 -3.59 -0.85 -14.26
C VAL A 91 -3.90 -1.78 -13.08
N ILE A 92 -3.94 -3.08 -13.33
CA ILE A 92 -4.02 -4.08 -12.27
C ILE A 92 -2.64 -4.24 -11.66
N SER A 93 -2.55 -4.12 -10.34
CA SER A 93 -1.35 -4.37 -9.55
C SER A 93 -1.50 -5.67 -8.77
N LEU A 94 -0.46 -6.47 -8.79
CA LEU A 94 -0.30 -7.65 -7.94
C LEU A 94 0.89 -7.43 -7.03
N GLY A 95 0.85 -8.00 -5.82
CA GLY A 95 1.96 -7.88 -4.89
C GLY A 95 2.11 -9.08 -3.98
N LEU A 96 3.35 -9.28 -3.53
CA LEU A 96 3.68 -10.15 -2.41
C LEU A 96 4.31 -9.29 -1.32
N LYS A 97 3.79 -9.36 -0.10
CA LYS A 97 4.29 -8.61 1.05
C LYS A 97 4.58 -9.60 2.17
N GLY A 98 5.77 -9.50 2.72
CA GLY A 98 6.21 -10.36 3.81
C GLY A 98 6.78 -9.56 4.96
N GLU A 99 6.43 -9.96 6.20
CA GLU A 99 7.06 -9.45 7.41
C GLU A 99 8.46 -10.02 7.51
N VAL A 100 9.48 -9.16 7.50
CA VAL A 100 10.89 -9.55 7.52
C VAL A 100 11.52 -9.38 8.89
N TYR A 101 10.93 -8.53 9.71
CA TYR A 101 11.38 -8.31 11.09
C TYR A 101 10.23 -7.83 11.97
N ARG A 102 10.11 -8.44 13.16
CA ARG A 102 9.21 -8.02 14.24
C ARG A 102 9.92 -8.08 15.58
N ASN A 103 9.78 -7.06 16.37
CA ASN A 103 10.23 -7.04 17.76
C ASN A 103 9.20 -6.30 18.61
N ASP A 104 8.37 -7.07 19.30
CA ASP A 104 7.27 -6.52 20.10
C ASP A 104 7.79 -5.78 21.33
N LEU A 105 8.94 -6.20 21.91
CA LEU A 105 9.54 -5.52 23.06
C LEU A 105 10.00 -4.10 22.70
N HIS A 106 10.53 -3.93 21.50
CA HIS A 106 11.00 -2.65 20.97
C HIS A 106 10.00 -1.98 20.04
N GLU A 107 8.74 -2.46 20.02
CA GLU A 107 7.67 -1.90 19.18
C GLU A 107 8.13 -1.66 17.73
N MET A 108 8.77 -2.64 17.11
CA MET A 108 9.33 -2.51 15.76
C MET A 108 8.78 -3.58 14.81
N LEU A 109 8.40 -3.14 13.62
CA LEU A 109 7.89 -3.99 12.54
C LEU A 109 8.46 -3.51 11.21
N VAL A 110 8.98 -4.45 10.41
CA VAL A 110 9.48 -4.18 9.06
C VAL A 110 8.95 -5.23 8.10
N SER A 111 8.44 -4.79 6.98
CA SER A 111 7.96 -5.66 5.89
C SER A 111 8.59 -5.26 4.56
N ALA A 112 8.78 -6.25 3.70
CA ALA A 112 9.17 -6.05 2.31
C ALA A 112 8.02 -6.42 1.39
N ARG A 113 7.81 -5.65 0.32
CA ARG A 113 6.83 -5.93 -0.73
C ARG A 113 7.50 -5.91 -2.09
N LEU A 114 7.11 -6.86 -2.93
CA LEU A 114 7.40 -6.84 -4.35
C LEU A 114 6.07 -6.73 -5.10
N GLY A 115 5.82 -5.56 -5.69
CA GLY A 115 4.66 -5.28 -6.52
C GLY A 115 4.96 -5.42 -8.01
N TRP A 116 3.93 -5.75 -8.78
CA TRP A 116 3.96 -5.79 -10.24
C TRP A 116 2.69 -5.16 -10.80
N GLY A 117 2.83 -3.99 -11.44
CA GLY A 117 1.80 -3.42 -12.29
C GLY A 117 1.80 -4.11 -13.64
N ILE A 118 0.70 -4.80 -13.98
CA ILE A 118 0.56 -5.55 -15.23
C ILE A 118 0.38 -4.55 -16.37
N GLY A 119 1.39 -4.43 -17.20
CA GLY A 119 1.37 -3.54 -18.35
C GLY A 119 0.19 -3.81 -19.27
N HIS A 120 -0.37 -2.74 -19.85
CA HIS A 120 -1.50 -2.79 -20.79
C HIS A 120 -2.81 -3.38 -20.23
N SER A 121 -2.91 -3.64 -18.90
CA SER A 121 -4.14 -4.10 -18.27
C SER A 121 -5.16 -2.99 -18.03
N GLY A 122 -4.73 -1.74 -18.05
CA GLY A 122 -5.60 -0.58 -17.89
C GLY A 122 -6.19 -0.06 -19.21
N ALA A 123 -7.20 0.78 -19.10
CA ALA A 123 -7.92 1.33 -20.24
C ALA A 123 -7.10 2.42 -20.94
N GLN A 124 -6.94 2.30 -22.27
CA GLN A 124 -6.25 3.30 -23.09
C GLN A 124 -6.91 4.69 -23.02
N GLY A 125 -8.25 4.72 -22.90
CA GLY A 125 -9.02 5.95 -22.85
C GLY A 125 -8.66 6.90 -21.71
N ILE A 126 -8.10 6.39 -20.64
CA ILE A 126 -7.63 7.17 -19.49
C ILE A 126 -6.09 7.19 -19.39
N SER A 127 -5.40 6.79 -20.45
CA SER A 127 -3.94 6.69 -20.49
C SER A 127 -3.34 5.70 -19.46
N ALA A 128 -4.11 4.69 -19.06
CA ALA A 128 -3.65 3.62 -18.17
C ALA A 128 -3.01 2.45 -18.94
N ASN A 129 -2.36 2.75 -20.07
CA ASN A 129 -1.70 1.79 -20.95
C ASN A 129 -0.17 1.83 -20.77
N ALA A 130 0.27 1.89 -19.52
CA ALA A 130 1.68 1.89 -19.19
C ALA A 130 2.33 0.51 -19.43
N PRO A 131 3.67 0.43 -19.63
CA PRO A 131 4.39 -0.84 -19.61
C PRO A 131 4.30 -1.50 -18.22
N ASP A 132 4.76 -2.76 -18.14
CA ASP A 132 4.91 -3.44 -16.87
C ASP A 132 5.77 -2.61 -15.90
N LEU A 133 5.36 -2.60 -14.63
CA LEU A 133 6.01 -1.84 -13.59
C LEU A 133 6.38 -2.76 -12.42
N LEU A 134 7.66 -2.86 -12.10
CA LEU A 134 8.13 -3.56 -10.91
C LEU A 134 8.25 -2.56 -9.76
N GLN A 135 7.68 -2.92 -8.60
CA GLN A 135 7.56 -2.02 -7.44
C GLN A 135 8.09 -2.68 -6.16
N PRO A 136 9.42 -2.79 -5.96
CA PRO A 136 9.95 -3.18 -4.68
C PRO A 136 9.73 -2.08 -3.63
N GLY A 137 9.42 -2.49 -2.40
CA GLY A 137 9.19 -1.57 -1.29
C GLY A 137 9.55 -2.16 0.07
N ILE A 138 9.94 -1.29 0.99
CA ILE A 138 10.14 -1.58 2.41
C ILE A 138 9.20 -0.68 3.20
N PHE A 139 8.49 -1.28 4.13
CA PHE A 139 7.56 -0.62 5.04
C PHE A 139 8.03 -0.84 6.46
N PHE A 140 7.99 0.17 7.29
CA PHE A 140 8.49 0.07 8.66
C PHE A 140 7.64 0.86 9.64
N GLY A 141 7.61 0.36 10.88
CA GLY A 141 7.07 1.05 12.04
C GLY A 141 8.03 0.89 13.22
N LYS A 142 8.24 1.96 14.00
CA LYS A 142 9.01 1.95 15.24
C LYS A 142 8.30 2.83 16.26
N GLY A 143 7.87 2.21 17.37
CA GLY A 143 7.38 2.91 18.54
C GLY A 143 8.52 3.28 19.50
N PHE A 144 8.27 4.22 20.37
CA PHE A 144 9.25 4.73 21.35
C PHE A 144 8.91 4.34 22.78
N GLY A 145 8.03 3.33 22.97
CA GLY A 145 7.62 2.87 24.30
C GLY A 145 8.75 2.30 25.15
N ASP A 146 9.83 1.85 24.51
CA ASP A 146 11.02 1.27 25.14
C ASP A 146 12.11 2.29 25.53
N LEU A 147 11.87 3.59 25.35
CA LEU A 147 12.84 4.62 25.71
C LEU A 147 13.03 4.72 27.25
N PRO A 148 14.23 5.12 27.69
CA PRO A 148 14.53 5.32 29.13
C PRO A 148 13.69 6.46 29.73
N ASP A 149 13.67 6.55 31.05
CA ASP A 149 12.80 7.48 31.79
C ASP A 149 13.10 8.95 31.50
N GLU A 150 14.33 9.30 31.15
CA GLU A 150 14.76 10.64 30.76
C GLU A 150 14.06 11.12 29.47
N LEU A 151 13.63 10.16 28.63
CA LEU A 151 12.92 10.41 27.38
C LEU A 151 11.46 9.92 27.42
N ALA A 152 10.90 9.71 28.61
CA ALA A 152 9.55 9.18 28.78
C ALA A 152 8.47 9.98 28.04
N TRP A 153 8.67 11.26 27.83
CA TRP A 153 7.76 12.13 27.08
C TRP A 153 7.64 11.76 25.58
N LEU A 154 8.62 11.03 25.02
CA LEU A 154 8.57 10.51 23.64
C LEU A 154 7.85 9.15 23.56
N ARG A 155 7.68 8.43 24.67
CA ARG A 155 7.08 7.09 24.67
C ARG A 155 5.70 7.00 24.01
N PRO A 156 4.82 8.03 24.05
CA PRO A 156 3.54 7.97 23.36
C PRO A 156 3.66 7.99 21.82
N PHE A 157 4.81 8.36 21.28
CA PHE A 157 5.00 8.53 19.85
C PHE A 157 5.57 7.26 19.18
N GLY A 158 5.42 7.20 17.89
CA GLY A 158 6.04 6.25 16.99
C GLY A 158 6.16 6.85 15.59
N ILE A 159 6.98 6.25 14.77
CA ILE A 159 7.13 6.60 13.36
C ILE A 159 6.71 5.42 12.51
N THR A 160 6.09 5.69 11.38
CA THR A 160 5.81 4.72 10.32
C THR A 160 6.22 5.33 8.99
N GLY A 161 6.62 4.50 8.06
CA GLY A 161 7.05 4.97 6.77
C GLY A 161 7.24 3.85 5.77
N ALA A 162 7.45 4.26 4.52
CA ALA A 162 7.78 3.35 3.43
C ALA A 162 8.83 3.96 2.51
N VAL A 163 9.62 3.09 1.90
CA VAL A 163 10.48 3.40 0.76
C VAL A 163 10.07 2.47 -0.36
N THR A 164 9.58 3.03 -1.46
CA THR A 164 9.16 2.28 -2.65
C THR A 164 9.91 2.80 -3.87
N LEU A 165 10.19 1.91 -4.82
CA LEU A 165 10.79 2.25 -6.09
C LEU A 165 9.86 1.79 -7.21
N ASP A 166 9.71 2.61 -8.22
CA ASP A 166 8.98 2.29 -9.44
C ASP A 166 9.98 2.07 -10.56
N HIS A 167 10.05 0.83 -11.06
CA HIS A 167 10.95 0.46 -12.13
C HIS A 167 10.15 -0.03 -13.36
N PRO A 168 10.01 0.81 -14.41
CA PRO A 168 9.39 0.37 -15.65
C PRO A 168 10.20 -0.76 -16.28
N MET A 169 9.54 -1.89 -16.53
CA MET A 169 10.17 -2.99 -17.25
C MET A 169 10.07 -2.73 -18.75
N THR A 170 11.17 -2.23 -19.32
CA THR A 170 11.30 -2.08 -20.77
C THR A 170 11.56 -3.43 -21.42
N GLY A 171 10.51 -4.21 -21.60
CA GLY A 171 10.52 -5.43 -22.38
C GLY A 171 9.87 -5.11 -23.73
N GLY A 172 10.67 -5.12 -24.81
CA GLY A 172 10.12 -4.98 -26.14
C GLY A 172 9.14 -6.12 -26.45
N ARG A 173 7.90 -5.76 -26.73
CA ARG A 173 6.97 -6.53 -27.53
C ARG A 173 6.57 -5.70 -28.73
#